data_0b314b1f015b8c433d1d298e2d11b530
#
_entry.id   0b314b1f015b8c433d1d298e2d11b530
#
_cell.length_a   1.000
_cell.length_b   1.000
_cell.length_c   1.000
_cell.angle_alpha   90.00
_cell.angle_beta   90.00
_cell.angle_gamma   90.00
#
_symmetry.space_group_name_H-M   'P 1'
#
loop_
_entity.id
_entity.type
_entity.pdbx_description
1 polymer ?
#
loop_
_entity_poly.entity_id
_entity_poly.type
_entity_poly.pdbx_seq_one_letter_code
_entity_poly.pdbx_strand_id
1 'polypeptide(L)'
;NSTNKKDIKIKKNCICPDYANNDLRDQVLKSKEKYDNAFAELEKVNKELEKYRTKVTDNDSSASEKQEELKKDNAILGLNDVTGEGIIVTLDDNKNASVSSVTAGDDISNYLVHEIDLLKIVNELKNAGAIAISINDQRIIPTTSINCAGNITRVNGEIVGTPFVIKAVGGSFDTLERPGGYIDWLREDYGIDITVKKQSNVTVEKYNGVINFKYAQEAE
;
A
#
# COMPACT_ATOMS: atom_id res chain seq x y z
N ASN A 1 69.69 -12.25 -31.27
CA ASN A 1 68.93 -11.08 -30.97
C ASN A 1 67.76 -11.45 -30.08
N SER A 2 67.96 -11.16 -28.82
CA SER A 2 67.08 -11.41 -27.70
C SER A 2 66.11 -10.21 -27.58
N THR A 3 64.85 -10.42 -27.69
CA THR A 3 63.84 -9.43 -27.31
C THR A 3 63.11 -9.87 -26.02
N ASN A 4 63.45 -9.13 -24.98
CA ASN A 4 62.89 -9.21 -23.64
C ASN A 4 61.38 -8.85 -23.68
N LYS A 5 60.49 -9.82 -23.48
CA LYS A 5 59.10 -9.58 -23.12
C LYS A 5 59.01 -9.34 -21.62
N LYS A 6 58.85 -8.09 -21.21
CA LYS A 6 58.47 -7.73 -19.84
C LYS A 6 57.00 -8.13 -19.63
N ASP A 7 56.79 -9.18 -18.81
CA ASP A 7 55.47 -9.54 -18.30
C ASP A 7 54.97 -8.44 -17.37
N ILE A 8 54.01 -7.66 -17.84
CA ILE A 8 53.24 -6.72 -17.01
C ILE A 8 52.21 -7.56 -16.25
N LYS A 9 52.51 -7.89 -15.00
CA LYS A 9 51.53 -8.43 -14.05
C LYS A 9 50.55 -7.32 -13.71
N ILE A 10 49.41 -7.27 -14.41
CA ILE A 10 48.25 -6.48 -13.99
C ILE A 10 47.67 -7.17 -12.74
N LYS A 11 47.95 -6.62 -11.56
CA LYS A 11 47.21 -6.96 -10.36
C LYS A 11 45.76 -6.53 -10.58
N LYS A 12 44.91 -7.47 -10.92
CA LYS A 12 43.44 -7.29 -10.85
C LYS A 12 43.05 -7.18 -9.38
N ASN A 13 43.06 -5.98 -8.83
CA ASN A 13 42.25 -5.65 -7.68
C ASN A 13 40.79 -5.49 -8.19
N CYS A 14 40.17 -6.59 -8.56
CA CYS A 14 38.71 -6.64 -8.60
C CYS A 14 38.24 -6.68 -7.14
N ILE A 15 37.87 -5.53 -6.61
CA ILE A 15 36.94 -5.47 -5.49
C ILE A 15 35.66 -6.01 -6.08
N CYS A 16 35.37 -7.29 -5.81
CA CYS A 16 34.12 -7.91 -6.25
C CYS A 16 32.93 -7.12 -5.63
N PRO A 17 32.00 -6.63 -6.43
CA PRO A 17 30.80 -5.95 -5.92
C PRO A 17 29.97 -6.83 -4.97
N ASP A 18 30.17 -8.14 -5.01
CA ASP A 18 29.40 -9.13 -4.25
C ASP A 18 29.60 -9.07 -2.73
N TYR A 19 30.79 -8.66 -2.25
CA TYR A 19 31.06 -8.61 -0.81
C TYR A 19 30.36 -7.44 -0.10
N ALA A 20 30.35 -6.26 -0.72
CA ALA A 20 29.64 -5.11 -0.15
C ALA A 20 28.11 -5.31 -0.20
N ASN A 21 27.61 -6.05 -1.18
CA ASN A 21 26.18 -6.34 -1.34
C ASN A 21 25.69 -7.36 -0.29
N ASN A 22 26.53 -8.32 0.11
CA ASN A 22 26.17 -9.30 1.15
C ASN A 22 26.10 -8.66 2.53
N ASP A 23 27.03 -7.77 2.89
CA ASP A 23 27.01 -7.09 4.21
C ASP A 23 25.78 -6.17 4.35
N LEU A 24 25.45 -5.41 3.29
CA LEU A 24 24.24 -4.57 3.26
C LEU A 24 22.97 -5.41 3.34
N ARG A 25 22.92 -6.53 2.63
CA ARG A 25 21.80 -7.48 2.69
C ARG A 25 21.61 -8.05 4.09
N ASP A 26 22.70 -8.46 4.74
CA ASP A 26 22.66 -8.98 6.11
C ASP A 26 22.22 -7.92 7.13
N GLN A 27 22.64 -6.67 6.96
CA GLN A 27 22.17 -5.55 7.78
C GLN A 27 20.69 -5.29 7.59
N VAL A 28 20.18 -5.32 6.37
CA VAL A 28 18.76 -5.17 6.06
C VAL A 28 17.95 -6.31 6.68
N LEU A 29 18.40 -7.56 6.54
CA LEU A 29 17.72 -8.72 7.15
C LEU A 29 17.67 -8.63 8.67
N LYS A 30 18.77 -8.27 9.33
CA LYS A 30 18.80 -8.06 10.78
C LYS A 30 17.90 -6.90 11.24
N SER A 31 17.83 -5.84 10.45
CA SER A 31 16.95 -4.70 10.75
C SER A 31 15.48 -5.07 10.59
N LYS A 32 15.17 -5.87 9.56
CA LYS A 32 13.83 -6.40 9.35
C LYS A 32 13.42 -7.33 10.50
N GLU A 33 14.28 -8.26 10.91
CA GLU A 33 14.00 -9.16 12.03
C GLU A 33 13.74 -8.39 13.34
N LYS A 34 14.52 -7.34 13.62
CA LYS A 34 14.27 -6.48 14.79
C LYS A 34 12.92 -5.75 14.70
N TYR A 35 12.57 -5.27 13.50
CA TYR A 35 11.29 -4.63 13.27
C TYR A 35 10.13 -5.61 13.47
N ASP A 36 10.21 -6.80 12.86
CA ASP A 36 9.19 -7.84 12.96
C ASP A 36 8.98 -8.29 14.42
N ASN A 37 10.07 -8.44 15.19
CA ASN A 37 10.00 -8.78 16.61
C ASN A 37 9.36 -7.66 17.45
N ALA A 38 9.74 -6.41 17.23
CA ALA A 38 9.15 -5.27 17.94
C ALA A 38 7.67 -5.09 17.59
N PHE A 39 7.29 -5.33 16.33
CA PHE A 39 5.92 -5.29 15.88
C PHE A 39 5.07 -6.40 16.52
N ALA A 40 5.59 -7.63 16.59
CA ALA A 40 4.92 -8.74 17.25
C ALA A 40 4.71 -8.48 18.77
N GLU A 41 5.67 -7.85 19.43
CA GLU A 41 5.55 -7.46 20.84
C GLU A 41 4.49 -6.37 21.02
N LEU A 42 4.46 -5.36 20.16
CA LEU A 42 3.42 -4.32 20.14
C LEU A 42 2.02 -4.92 19.97
N GLU A 43 1.85 -5.88 19.03
CA GLU A 43 0.59 -6.58 18.84
C GLU A 43 0.14 -7.33 20.10
N LYS A 44 1.08 -8.00 20.76
CA LYS A 44 0.79 -8.72 22.01
C LYS A 44 0.29 -7.77 23.09
N VAL A 45 0.99 -6.65 23.29
CA VAL A 45 0.61 -5.65 24.29
C VAL A 45 -0.75 -5.01 23.96
N ASN A 46 -1.01 -4.72 22.69
CA ASN A 46 -2.31 -4.20 22.26
C ASN A 46 -3.45 -5.20 22.52
N LYS A 47 -3.24 -6.49 22.24
CA LYS A 47 -4.23 -7.53 22.56
C LYS A 47 -4.48 -7.66 24.07
N GLU A 48 -3.46 -7.51 24.89
CA GLU A 48 -3.60 -7.51 26.35
C GLU A 48 -4.37 -6.28 26.82
N LEU A 49 -4.07 -5.10 26.28
CA LEU A 49 -4.78 -3.85 26.57
C LEU A 49 -6.27 -3.97 26.26
N GLU A 50 -6.63 -4.53 25.08
CA GLU A 50 -8.03 -4.75 24.72
C GLU A 50 -8.75 -5.69 25.70
N LYS A 51 -8.08 -6.75 26.16
CA LYS A 51 -8.64 -7.64 27.19
C LYS A 51 -8.91 -6.91 28.52
N TYR A 52 -8.01 -6.01 28.94
CA TYR A 52 -8.23 -5.22 30.15
C TYR A 52 -9.36 -4.20 29.96
N ARG A 53 -9.43 -3.53 28.84
CA ARG A 53 -10.54 -2.62 28.49
C ARG A 53 -11.88 -3.34 28.54
N THR A 54 -12.00 -4.50 27.88
CA THR A 54 -13.23 -5.29 27.90
C THR A 54 -13.66 -5.67 29.32
N LYS A 55 -12.73 -6.11 30.17
CA LYS A 55 -13.03 -6.46 31.56
C LYS A 55 -13.54 -5.28 32.40
N VAL A 56 -13.07 -4.07 32.13
CA VAL A 56 -13.48 -2.85 32.85
C VAL A 56 -14.87 -2.40 32.38
N THR A 57 -15.21 -2.63 31.12
CA THR A 57 -16.45 -2.14 30.50
C THR A 57 -17.64 -3.07 30.68
N ASP A 58 -17.43 -4.34 31.08
CA ASP A 58 -18.51 -5.34 31.21
C ASP A 58 -19.58 -4.96 32.27
N ASN A 59 -19.33 -3.98 33.13
CA ASN A 59 -20.22 -3.57 34.21
C ASN A 59 -20.69 -2.12 34.14
N ASP A 60 -20.33 -1.35 33.10
CA ASP A 60 -20.68 0.07 32.95
C ASP A 60 -21.10 0.39 31.51
N SER A 61 -22.35 0.77 31.32
CA SER A 61 -22.91 1.11 29.99
C SER A 61 -22.21 2.32 29.35
N SER A 62 -21.82 3.31 30.14
CA SER A 62 -21.08 4.49 29.64
C SER A 62 -19.68 4.13 29.16
N ALA A 63 -19.00 3.19 29.81
CA ALA A 63 -17.71 2.68 29.40
C ALA A 63 -17.82 1.85 28.11
N SER A 64 -18.92 1.09 27.95
CA SER A 64 -19.21 0.34 26.72
C SER A 64 -19.40 1.23 25.51
N GLU A 65 -20.14 2.32 25.62
CA GLU A 65 -20.34 3.31 24.54
C GLU A 65 -19.00 3.93 24.09
N LYS A 66 -18.19 4.35 25.04
CA LYS A 66 -16.85 4.90 24.76
C LYS A 66 -15.93 3.88 24.09
N GLN A 67 -16.03 2.61 24.44
CA GLN A 67 -15.25 1.54 23.81
C GLN A 67 -15.67 1.33 22.34
N GLU A 68 -16.96 1.38 22.03
CA GLU A 68 -17.44 1.28 20.65
C GLU A 68 -17.00 2.50 19.80
N GLU A 69 -17.02 3.70 20.38
CA GLU A 69 -16.50 4.90 19.74
C GLU A 69 -15.01 4.76 19.44
N LEU A 70 -14.21 4.33 20.43
CA LEU A 70 -12.77 4.10 20.26
C LEU A 70 -12.46 3.03 19.18
N LYS A 71 -13.28 1.98 19.07
CA LYS A 71 -13.13 0.98 18.00
C LYS A 71 -13.35 1.58 16.62
N LYS A 72 -14.36 2.46 16.48
CA LYS A 72 -14.63 3.18 15.23
C LYS A 72 -13.48 4.11 14.86
N ASP A 73 -12.98 4.87 15.81
CA ASP A 73 -11.85 5.78 15.61
C ASP A 73 -10.58 5.02 15.23
N ASN A 74 -10.29 3.91 15.91
CA ASN A 74 -9.17 3.04 15.56
C ASN A 74 -9.31 2.43 14.15
N ALA A 75 -10.53 2.10 13.73
CA ALA A 75 -10.79 1.62 12.37
C ALA A 75 -10.52 2.72 11.32
N ILE A 76 -10.93 3.97 11.58
CA ILE A 76 -10.67 5.11 10.69
C ILE A 76 -9.17 5.43 10.63
N LEU A 77 -8.49 5.39 11.76
CA LEU A 77 -7.05 5.61 11.86
C LEU A 77 -6.21 4.45 11.28
N GLY A 78 -6.85 3.33 10.94
CA GLY A 78 -6.16 2.16 10.39
C GLY A 78 -5.46 1.28 11.42
N LEU A 79 -5.79 1.41 12.71
CA LEU A 79 -5.16 0.66 13.80
C LEU A 79 -5.77 -0.74 14.01
N ASN A 80 -6.94 -1.01 13.41
CA ASN A 80 -7.64 -2.28 13.48
C ASN A 80 -7.91 -2.83 12.08
N ASP A 81 -8.02 -4.15 11.98
CA ASP A 81 -8.59 -4.80 10.81
C ASP A 81 -10.07 -4.43 10.69
N VAL A 82 -10.53 -4.22 9.46
CA VAL A 82 -11.94 -3.92 9.17
C VAL A 82 -12.46 -4.94 8.20
N THR A 83 -13.56 -5.59 8.56
CA THR A 83 -14.23 -6.59 7.72
C THR A 83 -15.70 -6.24 7.57
N GLY A 84 -16.24 -6.36 6.36
CA GLY A 84 -17.65 -6.07 6.08
C GLY A 84 -17.96 -6.10 4.59
N GLU A 85 -19.15 -5.63 4.25
CA GLU A 85 -19.52 -5.41 2.85
C GLU A 85 -18.57 -4.42 2.22
N GLY A 86 -18.10 -4.75 1.03
CA GLY A 86 -17.08 -3.96 0.39
C GLY A 86 -16.92 -4.26 -1.10
N ILE A 87 -15.86 -3.71 -1.63
CA ILE A 87 -15.53 -3.78 -3.05
C ILE A 87 -14.05 -4.11 -3.23
N ILE A 88 -13.75 -4.88 -4.27
CA ILE A 88 -12.40 -5.14 -4.73
C ILE A 88 -12.29 -4.59 -6.16
N VAL A 89 -11.40 -3.64 -6.35
CA VAL A 89 -11.06 -3.05 -7.64
C VAL A 89 -9.66 -3.53 -8.01
N THR A 90 -9.55 -4.23 -9.14
CA THR A 90 -8.26 -4.68 -9.66
C THR A 90 -7.95 -3.90 -10.93
N LEU A 91 -6.77 -3.26 -10.97
CA LEU A 91 -6.27 -2.54 -12.14
C LEU A 91 -5.01 -3.23 -12.65
N ASP A 92 -4.97 -3.48 -13.96
CA ASP A 92 -3.77 -3.97 -14.65
C ASP A 92 -3.51 -3.12 -15.89
N ASP A 93 -2.26 -3.01 -16.28
CA ASP A 93 -1.85 -2.26 -17.45
C ASP A 93 -2.50 -2.80 -18.72
N ASN A 94 -2.67 -1.95 -19.75
CA ASN A 94 -3.15 -2.39 -21.03
C ASN A 94 -2.13 -3.32 -21.72
N LYS A 95 -2.37 -4.61 -21.65
CA LYS A 95 -1.48 -5.64 -22.22
C LYS A 95 -1.42 -5.64 -23.76
N ASN A 96 -2.35 -4.97 -24.41
CA ASN A 96 -2.41 -4.86 -25.87
C ASN A 96 -1.67 -3.61 -26.38
N ALA A 97 -1.30 -2.68 -25.48
CA ALA A 97 -0.53 -1.52 -25.87
C ALA A 97 0.91 -1.94 -26.21
N SER A 98 1.34 -1.63 -27.42
CA SER A 98 2.72 -1.81 -27.88
C SER A 98 3.17 -0.57 -28.61
N VAL A 99 4.47 -0.32 -28.69
CA VAL A 99 5.05 0.81 -29.43
C VAL A 99 4.57 0.85 -30.89
N SER A 100 4.19 -0.31 -31.46
CA SER A 100 3.68 -0.41 -32.83
C SER A 100 2.17 -0.18 -32.97
N SER A 101 1.41 -0.25 -31.86
CA SER A 101 -0.04 -0.03 -31.84
C SER A 101 -0.45 1.36 -31.40
N VAL A 102 0.49 2.12 -30.81
CA VAL A 102 0.27 3.49 -30.36
C VAL A 102 0.34 4.44 -31.55
N THR A 103 -0.65 5.32 -31.69
CA THR A 103 -0.71 6.31 -32.77
C THR A 103 0.48 7.26 -32.67
N ALA A 104 1.04 7.68 -33.79
CA ALA A 104 2.18 8.59 -33.79
C ALA A 104 1.85 9.91 -33.08
N GLY A 105 2.41 10.10 -31.88
CA GLY A 105 2.17 11.25 -31.02
C GLY A 105 1.58 10.91 -29.64
N ASP A 106 1.08 9.68 -29.42
CA ASP A 106 0.64 9.24 -28.12
C ASP A 106 1.81 8.73 -27.28
N ASP A 107 1.76 9.00 -25.98
CA ASP A 107 2.72 8.48 -25.01
C ASP A 107 2.26 7.11 -24.53
N ILE A 108 3.10 6.09 -24.71
CA ILE A 108 2.84 4.72 -24.25
C ILE A 108 2.57 4.67 -22.73
N SER A 109 3.07 5.64 -21.99
CA SER A 109 2.83 5.72 -20.55
C SER A 109 1.34 5.87 -20.21
N ASN A 110 0.53 6.43 -21.08
CA ASN A 110 -0.91 6.58 -20.89
C ASN A 110 -1.67 5.23 -20.79
N TYR A 111 -1.06 4.15 -21.27
CA TYR A 111 -1.62 2.80 -21.24
C TYR A 111 -1.17 1.98 -20.02
N LEU A 112 -0.44 2.61 -19.11
CA LEU A 112 0.01 2.06 -17.85
C LEU A 112 -0.77 2.69 -16.68
N VAL A 113 -0.92 1.95 -15.60
CA VAL A 113 -1.53 2.48 -14.36
C VAL A 113 -0.51 3.34 -13.61
N HIS A 114 -0.87 4.59 -13.33
CA HIS A 114 -0.05 5.55 -12.60
C HIS A 114 -0.54 5.76 -11.15
N GLU A 115 0.32 6.38 -10.32
CA GLU A 115 -0.05 6.75 -8.96
C GLU A 115 -1.27 7.68 -8.90
N ILE A 116 -1.45 8.53 -9.90
CA ILE A 116 -2.60 9.43 -9.98
C ILE A 116 -3.91 8.67 -10.16
N ASP A 117 -3.88 7.53 -10.86
CA ASP A 117 -5.06 6.69 -11.07
C ASP A 117 -5.48 6.03 -9.76
N LEU A 118 -4.50 5.49 -9.03
CA LEU A 118 -4.71 4.92 -7.70
C LEU A 118 -5.25 5.97 -6.74
N LEU A 119 -4.68 7.18 -6.76
CA LEU A 119 -5.09 8.28 -5.90
C LEU A 119 -6.53 8.72 -6.19
N LYS A 120 -6.92 8.83 -7.47
CA LYS A 120 -8.28 9.20 -7.88
C LYS A 120 -9.29 8.13 -7.46
N ILE A 121 -8.98 6.84 -7.67
CA ILE A 121 -9.86 5.74 -7.24
C ILE A 121 -10.00 5.72 -5.71
N VAL A 122 -8.91 5.89 -4.96
CA VAL A 122 -8.97 5.99 -3.49
C VAL A 122 -9.85 7.17 -3.06
N ASN A 123 -9.76 8.31 -3.73
CA ASN A 123 -10.61 9.46 -3.43
C ASN A 123 -12.08 9.20 -3.75
N GLU A 124 -12.40 8.52 -4.86
CA GLU A 124 -13.78 8.11 -5.16
C GLU A 124 -14.33 7.14 -4.12
N LEU A 125 -13.51 6.18 -3.67
CA LEU A 125 -13.88 5.24 -2.60
C LEU A 125 -14.12 5.96 -1.26
N LYS A 126 -13.28 6.94 -0.90
CA LYS A 126 -13.49 7.79 0.28
C LYS A 126 -14.80 8.60 0.17
N ASN A 127 -15.05 9.20 -0.98
CA ASN A 127 -16.30 9.94 -1.24
C ASN A 127 -17.54 9.02 -1.18
N ALA A 128 -17.40 7.75 -1.54
CA ALA A 128 -18.44 6.74 -1.40
C ALA A 128 -18.67 6.27 0.06
N GLY A 129 -17.90 6.79 1.01
CA GLY A 129 -18.02 6.49 2.44
C GLY A 129 -17.20 5.28 2.92
N ALA A 130 -16.19 4.86 2.19
CA ALA A 130 -15.30 3.77 2.64
C ALA A 130 -14.65 4.11 3.98
N ILE A 131 -14.78 3.23 4.96
CA ILE A 131 -14.17 3.34 6.29
C ILE A 131 -12.72 2.85 6.24
N ALA A 132 -12.45 1.82 5.44
CA ALA A 132 -11.13 1.22 5.31
C ALA A 132 -10.82 0.93 3.85
N ILE A 133 -9.61 1.30 3.42
CA ILE A 133 -9.10 1.08 2.06
C ILE A 133 -7.68 0.52 2.16
N SER A 134 -7.31 -0.40 1.26
CA SER A 134 -5.93 -0.82 1.04
C SER A 134 -5.61 -0.94 -0.45
N ILE A 135 -4.33 -0.81 -0.80
CA ILE A 135 -3.78 -1.08 -2.13
C ILE A 135 -2.69 -2.14 -1.95
N ASN A 136 -2.83 -3.30 -2.60
CA ASN A 136 -1.91 -4.44 -2.47
C ASN A 136 -1.55 -4.69 -0.99
N ASP A 137 -2.60 -4.77 -0.15
CA ASP A 137 -2.55 -4.97 1.30
C ASP A 137 -1.88 -3.84 2.11
N GLN A 138 -1.48 -2.74 1.46
CA GLN A 138 -1.04 -1.54 2.16
C GLN A 138 -2.24 -0.69 2.58
N ARG A 139 -2.49 -0.62 3.90
CA ARG A 139 -3.59 0.17 4.47
C ARG A 139 -3.43 1.64 4.17
N ILE A 140 -4.47 2.26 3.65
CA ILE A 140 -4.55 3.71 3.46
C ILE A 140 -4.95 4.38 4.78
N ILE A 141 -4.09 5.24 5.27
CA ILE A 141 -4.26 6.04 6.49
C ILE A 141 -4.08 7.53 6.18
N PRO A 142 -4.40 8.45 7.09
CA PRO A 142 -4.25 9.90 6.82
C PRO A 142 -2.86 10.34 6.36
N THR A 143 -1.81 9.62 6.76
CA THR A 143 -0.41 9.91 6.42
C THR A 143 0.12 9.07 5.26
N THR A 144 -0.71 8.27 4.60
CA THR A 144 -0.31 7.45 3.46
C THR A 144 0.21 8.31 2.32
N SER A 145 1.38 7.94 1.81
CA SER A 145 1.92 8.45 0.53
C SER A 145 1.70 7.43 -0.57
N ILE A 146 1.24 7.90 -1.74
CA ILE A 146 1.18 7.14 -2.99
C ILE A 146 2.00 7.93 -3.99
N ASN A 147 3.09 7.36 -4.50
CA ASN A 147 3.98 8.05 -5.42
C ASN A 147 4.66 7.07 -6.39
N CYS A 148 5.08 7.59 -7.55
CA CYS A 148 5.96 6.89 -8.48
C CYS A 148 7.40 7.39 -8.36
N ALA A 149 8.35 6.47 -8.47
CA ALA A 149 9.77 6.74 -8.59
C ALA A 149 10.29 6.01 -9.85
N GLY A 150 10.18 6.66 -11.01
CA GLY A 150 10.36 6.02 -12.31
C GLY A 150 9.22 5.03 -12.59
N ASN A 151 9.57 3.78 -12.90
CA ASN A 151 8.58 2.71 -13.19
C ASN A 151 8.12 1.95 -11.93
N ILE A 152 8.36 2.49 -10.75
CA ILE A 152 8.05 1.83 -9.48
C ILE A 152 7.03 2.66 -8.72
N THR A 153 5.88 2.08 -8.42
CA THR A 153 4.87 2.68 -7.54
C THR A 153 5.15 2.29 -6.10
N ARG A 154 5.01 3.25 -5.19
CA ARG A 154 5.16 3.04 -3.75
C ARG A 154 3.90 3.49 -3.02
N VAL A 155 3.47 2.66 -2.08
CA VAL A 155 2.38 2.98 -1.13
C VAL A 155 2.95 2.79 0.27
N ASN A 156 2.88 3.80 1.12
CA ASN A 156 3.50 3.79 2.47
C ASN A 156 5.02 3.50 2.46
N GLY A 157 5.71 3.81 1.35
CA GLY A 157 7.13 3.48 1.16
C GLY A 157 7.40 2.07 0.62
N GLU A 158 6.42 1.16 0.66
CA GLU A 158 6.52 -0.20 0.11
C GLU A 158 6.30 -0.21 -1.40
N ILE A 159 7.07 -1.02 -2.11
CA ILE A 159 6.96 -1.17 -3.56
C ILE A 159 5.74 -2.03 -3.87
N VAL A 160 4.87 -1.51 -4.70
CA VAL A 160 3.69 -2.21 -5.24
C VAL A 160 3.72 -2.17 -6.78
N GLY A 161 3.09 -3.14 -7.40
CA GLY A 161 3.04 -3.24 -8.86
C GLY A 161 1.71 -3.81 -9.35
N THR A 162 1.53 -3.80 -10.66
CA THR A 162 0.37 -4.39 -11.33
C THR A 162 0.35 -5.92 -11.20
N PRO A 163 -0.84 -6.53 -11.06
CA PRO A 163 -2.10 -5.84 -10.90
C PRO A 163 -2.23 -5.15 -9.54
N PHE A 164 -2.74 -3.92 -9.54
CA PHE A 164 -3.08 -3.22 -8.30
C PHE A 164 -4.43 -3.70 -7.79
N VAL A 165 -4.45 -4.24 -6.59
CA VAL A 165 -5.66 -4.72 -5.93
C VAL A 165 -6.06 -3.75 -4.84
N ILE A 166 -7.13 -2.99 -5.09
CA ILE A 166 -7.69 -2.04 -4.12
C ILE A 166 -8.87 -2.69 -3.43
N LYS A 167 -8.82 -2.81 -2.11
CA LYS A 167 -9.94 -3.28 -1.28
C LYS A 167 -10.53 -2.10 -0.54
N ALA A 168 -11.87 -2.01 -0.47
CA ALA A 168 -12.55 -0.98 0.32
C ALA A 168 -13.76 -1.58 1.04
N VAL A 169 -14.03 -1.12 2.26
CA VAL A 169 -15.10 -1.62 3.14
C VAL A 169 -15.91 -0.45 3.68
N GLY A 170 -17.23 -0.62 3.81
CA GLY A 170 -18.11 0.25 4.57
C GLY A 170 -18.69 1.43 3.81
N GLY A 171 -18.59 1.45 2.48
CA GLY A 171 -19.17 2.49 1.64
C GLY A 171 -20.31 2.02 0.76
N SER A 172 -21.00 2.98 0.09
CA SER A 172 -21.93 2.69 -1.00
C SER A 172 -21.21 2.91 -2.33
N PHE A 173 -20.85 1.80 -2.99
CA PHE A 173 -19.99 1.83 -4.18
C PHE A 173 -20.77 1.74 -5.50
N ASP A 174 -22.08 2.01 -5.51
CA ASP A 174 -22.94 1.85 -6.69
C ASP A 174 -22.58 2.79 -7.83
N THR A 175 -22.01 3.94 -7.51
CA THR A 175 -21.67 4.97 -8.50
C THR A 175 -20.23 4.87 -9.02
N LEU A 176 -19.44 3.92 -8.54
CA LEU A 176 -18.01 3.82 -8.90
C LEU A 176 -17.82 3.51 -10.40
N GLU A 177 -18.69 2.66 -10.95
CA GLU A 177 -18.68 2.27 -12.37
C GLU A 177 -19.72 3.04 -13.19
N ARG A 178 -20.09 4.28 -12.79
CA ARG A 178 -21.03 5.08 -13.55
C ARG A 178 -20.48 5.41 -14.95
N PRO A 179 -21.32 5.41 -16.00
CA PRO A 179 -20.91 5.84 -17.33
C PRO A 179 -20.30 7.26 -17.30
N GLY A 180 -19.16 7.46 -17.97
CA GLY A 180 -18.40 8.69 -17.96
C GLY A 180 -17.68 8.98 -16.63
N GLY A 181 -17.67 8.02 -15.69
CA GLY A 181 -16.85 8.09 -14.46
C GLY A 181 -15.39 7.80 -14.74
N TYR A 182 -14.55 7.93 -13.70
CA TYR A 182 -13.10 7.82 -13.88
C TYR A 182 -12.67 6.40 -14.31
N ILE A 183 -13.26 5.36 -13.73
CA ILE A 183 -12.99 3.96 -14.10
C ILE A 183 -13.42 3.69 -15.55
N ASP A 184 -14.59 4.20 -15.95
CA ASP A 184 -15.09 4.06 -17.31
C ASP A 184 -14.14 4.74 -18.31
N TRP A 185 -13.70 5.95 -18.02
CA TRP A 185 -12.73 6.68 -18.83
C TRP A 185 -11.38 5.94 -18.97
N LEU A 186 -10.84 5.36 -17.90
CA LEU A 186 -9.60 4.55 -17.97
C LEU A 186 -9.76 3.31 -18.85
N ARG A 187 -10.94 2.68 -18.83
CA ARG A 187 -11.22 1.50 -19.66
C ARG A 187 -11.38 1.86 -21.14
N GLU A 188 -12.17 2.89 -21.43
CA GLU A 188 -12.56 3.25 -22.81
C GLU A 188 -11.42 3.97 -23.55
N ASP A 189 -10.78 4.95 -22.91
CA ASP A 189 -9.77 5.79 -23.58
C ASP A 189 -8.37 5.17 -23.57
N TYR A 190 -8.01 4.43 -22.50
CA TYR A 190 -6.66 3.86 -22.36
C TYR A 190 -6.63 2.34 -22.33
N GLY A 191 -7.78 1.68 -22.32
CA GLY A 191 -7.87 0.23 -22.33
C GLY A 191 -7.22 -0.43 -21.10
N ILE A 192 -7.16 0.28 -19.96
CA ILE A 192 -6.71 -0.28 -18.69
C ILE A 192 -7.64 -1.42 -18.29
N ASP A 193 -7.06 -2.57 -17.94
CA ASP A 193 -7.86 -3.71 -17.49
C ASP A 193 -8.32 -3.50 -16.06
N ILE A 194 -9.60 -3.14 -15.90
CA ILE A 194 -10.18 -2.85 -14.58
C ILE A 194 -11.35 -3.78 -14.32
N THR A 195 -11.25 -4.55 -13.25
CA THR A 195 -12.36 -5.35 -12.72
C THR A 195 -12.83 -4.79 -11.38
N VAL A 196 -14.15 -4.72 -11.21
CA VAL A 196 -14.80 -4.26 -9.98
C VAL A 196 -15.72 -5.37 -9.47
N LYS A 197 -15.51 -5.82 -8.24
CA LYS A 197 -16.27 -6.91 -7.62
C LYS A 197 -16.78 -6.48 -6.24
N LYS A 198 -18.10 -6.45 -6.07
CA LYS A 198 -18.73 -6.29 -4.75
C LYS A 198 -18.74 -7.63 -4.02
N GLN A 199 -18.44 -7.60 -2.74
CA GLN A 199 -18.44 -8.78 -1.88
C GLN A 199 -19.02 -8.43 -0.51
N SER A 200 -19.73 -9.37 0.10
CA SER A 200 -20.32 -9.20 1.44
C SER A 200 -19.29 -9.32 2.56
N ASN A 201 -18.11 -9.84 2.28
CA ASN A 201 -17.06 -10.07 3.27
C ASN A 201 -15.68 -9.72 2.70
N VAL A 202 -15.34 -8.43 2.72
CA VAL A 202 -14.01 -7.92 2.36
C VAL A 202 -13.28 -7.57 3.64
N THR A 203 -12.04 -8.02 3.78
CA THR A 203 -11.17 -7.66 4.89
C THR A 203 -10.09 -6.71 4.41
N VAL A 204 -9.95 -5.59 5.10
CA VAL A 204 -8.85 -4.64 4.98
C VAL A 204 -8.07 -4.67 6.28
N GLU A 205 -6.84 -5.14 6.21
CA GLU A 205 -5.97 -5.29 7.37
C GLU A 205 -5.58 -3.92 7.96
N LYS A 206 -5.15 -3.92 9.21
CA LYS A 206 -4.61 -2.73 9.87
C LYS A 206 -3.30 -2.29 9.23
N TYR A 207 -2.92 -1.06 9.49
CA TYR A 207 -1.64 -0.53 9.07
C TYR A 207 -0.48 -1.21 9.82
N ASN A 208 0.51 -1.68 9.06
CA ASN A 208 1.68 -2.41 9.60
C ASN A 208 2.84 -1.51 10.00
N GLY A 209 2.74 -0.19 9.78
CA GLY A 209 3.77 0.76 10.15
C GLY A 209 3.53 1.41 11.51
N VAL A 210 4.44 2.29 11.88
CA VAL A 210 4.33 3.10 13.11
C VAL A 210 3.74 4.46 12.77
N ILE A 211 2.63 4.82 13.43
CA ILE A 211 2.05 6.16 13.35
C ILE A 211 2.68 7.00 14.48
N ASN A 212 3.37 8.07 14.11
CA ASN A 212 4.03 8.96 15.06
C ASN A 212 3.57 10.40 14.85
N PHE A 213 2.90 10.97 15.84
CA PHE A 213 2.42 12.36 15.88
C PHE A 213 3.32 13.26 16.71
N LYS A 214 4.65 13.13 16.57
CA LYS A 214 5.65 13.81 17.39
C LYS A 214 5.46 15.33 17.51
N TYR A 215 4.87 15.96 16.51
CA TYR A 215 4.73 17.42 16.43
C TYR A 215 3.27 17.91 16.51
N ALA A 216 2.30 16.99 16.63
CA ALA A 216 0.90 17.33 16.83
C ALA A 216 0.58 17.33 18.32
N GLN A 217 -0.15 18.36 18.77
CA GLN A 217 -0.70 18.48 20.13
C GLN A 217 -2.19 18.77 20.01
N GLU A 218 -2.96 18.31 20.98
CA GLU A 218 -4.37 18.68 21.07
C GLU A 218 -4.48 20.19 21.30
N ALA A 219 -5.44 20.84 20.63
CA ALA A 219 -5.77 22.22 20.91
C ALA A 219 -6.58 22.25 22.22
N GLU A 220 -6.20 23.13 23.17
CA GLU A 220 -6.95 23.38 24.41
C GLU A 220 -8.26 24.13 24.14
#